data_032bc246140f7bdea70c19636cd28580
#
_entry.id   032bc246140f7bdea70c19636cd28580
#
_cell.length_a   1.000
_cell.length_b   1.000
_cell.length_c   1.000
_cell.angle_alpha   90.00
_cell.angle_beta   90.00
_cell.angle_gamma   90.00
#
_symmetry.space_group_name_H-M   'P 1'
#
loop_
_entity.id
_entity.type
_entity.pdbx_description
1 polymer ?
#
loop_
_entity_poly.entity_id
_entity_poly.type
_entity_poly.pdbx_seq_one_letter_code
_entity_poly.pdbx_strand_id
1 'polypeptide(L)' 'MKNERRSQIKAYISEHKSARIEDLAKQNPDVSLMTLRRDLAALEEEGFLVRVRGGAYINSTPPA' A
#
# COMPACT_ATOMS: atom_id res chain seq x y z
N MET A 1 5.16 10.79 11.59
CA MET A 1 5.18 9.92 12.74
C MET A 1 4.97 8.50 12.33
N LYS A 2 4.30 7.75 13.18
CA LYS A 2 4.19 6.31 12.97
C LYS A 2 3.58 5.93 11.64
N ASN A 3 2.66 6.73 11.14
CA ASN A 3 1.91 6.35 9.95
C ASN A 3 2.34 7.09 8.70
N GLU A 4 3.50 7.74 8.75
CA GLU A 4 3.98 8.44 7.57
C GLU A 4 4.16 7.50 6.39
N ARG A 5 4.72 6.33 6.68
CA ARG A 5 4.94 5.37 5.59
C ARG A 5 3.62 4.94 4.98
N ARG A 6 2.61 4.69 5.80
CA ARG A 6 1.31 4.30 5.27
C ARG A 6 0.68 5.43 4.48
N SER A 7 0.86 6.67 4.94
CA SER A 7 0.35 7.81 4.19
C SER A 7 1.02 7.92 2.83
N GLN A 8 2.31 7.66 2.78
CA GLN A 8 3.03 7.68 1.52
C GLN A 8 2.52 6.58 0.58
N ILE A 9 2.26 5.40 1.13
CA ILE A 9 1.75 4.30 0.35
C ILE A 9 0.36 4.65 -0.18
N LYS A 10 -0.48 5.24 0.66
CA LYS A 10 -1.81 5.65 0.22
C LYS A 10 -1.73 6.65 -0.92
N ALA A 11 -0.86 7.64 -0.79
CA ALA A 11 -0.71 8.66 -1.82
C ALA A 11 -0.25 8.02 -3.13
N TYR A 12 0.71 7.13 -3.04
CA TYR A 12 1.23 6.46 -4.23
C TYR A 12 0.13 5.67 -4.93
N ILE A 13 -0.61 4.88 -4.15
CA ILE A 13 -1.66 4.05 -4.73
C ILE A 13 -2.81 4.89 -5.26
N SER A 14 -3.12 5.99 -4.59
CA SER A 14 -4.16 6.89 -5.08
C SER A 14 -3.79 7.48 -6.43
N GLU A 15 -2.52 7.82 -6.58
CA GLU A 15 -2.05 8.45 -7.81
C GLU A 15 -1.92 7.44 -8.95
N HIS A 16 -1.33 6.29 -8.66
CA HIS A 16 -1.02 5.31 -9.69
C HIS A 16 -2.06 4.21 -9.81
N LYS A 17 -3.02 4.18 -8.90
CA LYS A 17 -4.10 3.20 -8.84
C LYS A 17 -3.63 1.83 -8.38
N SER A 18 -2.35 1.58 -8.39
CA SER A 18 -1.78 0.32 -7.92
C SER A 18 -0.33 0.54 -7.53
N ALA A 19 0.24 -0.43 -6.85
CA ALA A 19 1.64 -0.37 -6.47
C ALA A 19 2.16 -1.79 -6.39
N ARG A 20 3.38 -1.98 -6.87
CA ARG A 20 4.07 -3.25 -6.70
C ARG A 20 4.88 -3.19 -5.44
N ILE A 21 4.98 -4.33 -4.76
CA ILE A 21 5.78 -4.39 -3.55
C ILE A 21 7.22 -3.99 -3.85
N GLU A 22 7.71 -4.30 -5.05
CA GLU A 22 9.05 -3.92 -5.48
C GLU A 22 9.23 -2.41 -5.50
N ASP A 23 8.22 -1.71 -6.02
CA ASP A 23 8.29 -0.27 -6.11
C ASP A 23 8.26 0.37 -4.73
N LEU A 24 7.44 -0.17 -3.85
CA LEU A 24 7.39 0.32 -2.48
C LEU A 24 8.70 0.07 -1.77
N ALA A 25 9.34 -1.07 -2.04
CA ALA A 25 10.63 -1.38 -1.44
C ALA A 25 11.70 -0.41 -1.91
N LYS A 26 11.65 -0.01 -3.16
CA LYS A 26 12.62 0.96 -3.69
C LYS A 26 12.46 2.31 -3.01
N GLN A 27 11.23 2.69 -2.71
CA GLN A 27 10.98 3.96 -2.04
C GLN A 27 11.35 3.90 -0.57
N ASN A 28 11.41 2.70 -0.01
CA ASN A 28 11.68 2.50 1.41
C ASN A 28 12.77 1.45 1.59
N PRO A 29 14.01 1.77 1.16
CA PRO A 29 15.07 0.77 1.19
C PRO A 29 15.42 0.27 2.59
N ASP A 30 15.08 1.03 3.62
CA ASP A 30 15.36 0.66 5.00
C ASP A 30 14.26 -0.21 5.60
N VAL A 31 13.20 -0.46 4.86
CA VAL A 31 12.04 -1.18 5.36
C VAL A 31 12.01 -2.57 4.74
N SER A 32 11.80 -3.59 5.55
CA SER A 32 11.75 -4.95 5.05
C SER A 32 10.46 -5.18 4.27
N LEU A 33 10.50 -6.19 3.39
CA LEU A 33 9.31 -6.55 2.64
C LEU A 33 8.18 -6.98 3.57
N MET A 34 8.52 -7.65 4.65
CA MET A 34 7.52 -8.07 5.61
C MET A 34 6.79 -6.89 6.20
N THR A 35 7.53 -5.82 6.54
CA THR A 35 6.92 -4.62 7.08
C THR A 35 6.01 -3.96 6.05
N LEU A 36 6.44 -3.91 4.80
CA LEU A 36 5.61 -3.34 3.74
C LEU A 36 4.34 -4.15 3.56
N ARG A 37 4.45 -5.46 3.63
CA ARG A 37 3.27 -6.31 3.52
C ARG A 37 2.30 -6.08 4.66
N ARG A 38 2.84 -5.85 5.86
CA ARG A 38 1.99 -5.53 7.01
C ARG A 38 1.26 -4.21 6.81
N ASP A 39 1.97 -3.22 6.27
CA ASP A 39 1.34 -1.94 5.99
C ASP A 39 0.21 -2.10 4.98
N LEU A 40 0.46 -2.88 3.94
CA LEU A 40 -0.57 -3.12 2.94
C LEU A 40 -1.76 -3.87 3.55
N ALA A 41 -1.48 -4.82 4.43
CA ALA A 41 -2.56 -5.55 5.10
C ALA A 41 -3.42 -4.62 5.95
N ALA A 42 -2.78 -3.70 6.66
CA ALA A 42 -3.52 -2.75 7.49
C ALA A 42 -4.39 -1.85 6.62
N LEU A 43 -3.87 -1.40 5.49
CA LEU A 43 -4.63 -0.55 4.59
C LEU A 43 -5.77 -1.31 3.94
N GLU A 44 -5.57 -2.60 3.69
CA GLU A 44 -6.64 -3.43 3.17
C GLU A 44 -7.77 -3.56 4.17
N GLU A 45 -7.43 -3.71 5.45
CA GLU A 45 -8.44 -3.78 6.49
C GLU A 45 -9.24 -2.49 6.60
N GLU A 46 -8.60 -1.37 6.30
CA GLU A 46 -9.29 -0.10 6.28
C GLU A 46 -10.21 0.05 5.06
N GLY A 47 -10.09 -0.87 4.11
CA GLY A 47 -10.89 -0.78 2.90
C GLY A 47 -10.29 0.13 1.85
N PHE A 48 -9.06 0.56 2.04
CA PHE A 48 -8.44 1.49 1.10
C PHE A 48 -7.90 0.81 -0.15
N LEU A 49 -7.39 -0.40 0.00
CA LEU A 49 -6.79 -1.12 -1.12
C LEU A 49 -7.13 -2.60 -1.04
N VAL A 50 -6.80 -3.31 -2.11
CA VAL A 50 -6.94 -4.76 -2.20
C VAL A 50 -5.56 -5.32 -2.51
N ARG A 51 -5.10 -6.25 -1.70
CA ARG A 51 -3.81 -6.87 -1.94
C ARG A 51 -3.92 -7.95 -3.00
N VAL A 52 -2.90 -8.00 -3.84
CA VAL A 52 -2.80 -9.03 -4.87
C VAL A 52 -1.39 -9.59 -4.82
N ARG A 53 -1.15 -10.62 -5.59
CA ARG A 53 0.17 -11.20 -5.65
C ARG A 53 1.16 -10.14 -6.15
N GLY A 54 2.16 -9.87 -5.35
CA GLY A 54 3.21 -8.94 -5.72
C GLY A 54 2.89 -7.48 -5.52
N GLY A 55 1.74 -7.14 -4.91
CA GLY A 55 1.44 -5.74 -4.70
C GLY A 55 0.03 -5.50 -4.21
N ALA A 56 -0.54 -4.38 -4.62
CA ALA A 56 -1.88 -3.99 -4.23
C ALA A 56 -2.42 -2.99 -5.23
N TYR A 57 -3.74 -2.85 -5.26
CA TYR A 57 -4.35 -1.80 -6.07
C TYR A 57 -5.42 -1.12 -5.25
N ILE A 58 -5.76 0.10 -5.68
CA ILE A 58 -6.71 0.90 -4.94
C ILE A 58 -8.08 0.22 -4.96
N ASN A 59 -8.74 0.28 -3.82
CA ASN A 59 -10.10 -0.24 -3.73
C ASN A 59 -11.04 0.88 -4.14
N SER A 60 -11.39 0.88 -5.42
CA SER A 60 -12.21 1.94 -5.97
C SER A 60 -13.67 1.53 -6.08
N THR A 61 -14.04 0.47 -5.38
CA THR A 61 -15.43 0.04 -5.37
C THR A 61 -16.28 1.16 -4.79
N PRO A 62 -17.22 1.68 -5.56
CA PRO A 62 -18.04 2.77 -5.04
C PRO A 62 -18.93 2.28 -3.91
N PRO A 63 -19.18 3.14 -2.95
CA PRO A 63 -20.13 2.78 -1.89
C PRO A 63 -21.52 2.59 -2.50
N ALA A 64 -22.19 1.59 -2.02
CA ALA A 64 -23.50 1.25 -2.53
C ALA A 64 -24.50 2.36 -2.30
#